data_d547fda7619e9a7301e5aace75b8e593
#
_entry.id   d547fda7619e9a7301e5aace75b8e593
#
_cell.length_a   1.000
_cell.length_b   1.000
_cell.length_c   1.000
_cell.angle_alpha   90.00
_cell.angle_beta   90.00
_cell.angle_gamma   90.00
#
_symmetry.space_group_name_H-M   'P 1'
#
loop_
_entity.id
_entity.type
_entity.pdbx_description
1 polymer ?
#
loop_
_entity_poly.entity_id
_entity_poly.type
_entity_poly.pdbx_seq_one_letter_code
_entity_poly.pdbx_strand_id
1 'polypeptide(L)'
;MAEKVLTMEDDWGAKGAQATGAQVQKFLKDQIKSLHDKDTTLQNQINTLSDKQLEANPQLQAATDGCFVTYHRKSDNWPLAVPYWKWAALEAAGEVADGVLVLIDGQAPIIVSPTGTQLKWSKNAIAVNADTGGDYSKAYVDYSGKTRTAAIMAKGVELFGEEEENWTQFAPAWCNAYSRVYDKGDDAHTMIGIGAGKWWLPSIAELITIWKHKYAINLCLSVISGASPLVESWHWSSTEGSATGAWGLYLFDGLYGWSTKVTLSLYVRAVAAFH
;
A
#
# COMPACT_ATOMS: atom_id res chain seq x y z
N MET A 1 -36.30 -17.79 19.97
CA MET A 1 -37.70 -17.73 19.42
C MET A 1 -37.67 -18.44 18.09
N ALA A 2 -38.47 -19.49 17.92
CA ALA A 2 -38.54 -20.19 16.65
C ALA A 2 -39.13 -19.25 15.61
N GLU A 3 -38.43 -19.08 14.52
CA GLU A 3 -38.86 -18.30 13.37
C GLU A 3 -40.10 -19.01 12.78
N LYS A 4 -41.26 -18.36 12.84
CA LYS A 4 -42.48 -18.88 12.26
C LYS A 4 -42.30 -18.84 10.74
N VAL A 5 -42.17 -20.02 10.11
CA VAL A 5 -42.20 -20.12 8.67
C VAL A 5 -43.66 -19.77 8.25
N LEU A 6 -43.83 -18.58 7.68
CA LEU A 6 -45.09 -18.14 7.11
C LEU A 6 -45.41 -19.05 5.91
N THR A 7 -46.38 -19.92 6.07
CA THR A 7 -46.94 -20.64 4.93
C THR A 7 -47.90 -19.73 4.17
N MET A 8 -48.10 -19.93 2.88
CA MET A 8 -49.07 -19.16 2.09
C MET A 8 -50.48 -19.20 2.70
N GLU A 9 -50.80 -20.21 3.50
CA GLU A 9 -52.08 -20.37 4.22
C GLU A 9 -52.23 -19.38 5.39
N ASP A 10 -51.16 -18.98 6.05
CA ASP A 10 -51.19 -18.07 7.19
C ASP A 10 -51.52 -16.63 6.78
N ASP A 11 -51.12 -16.19 5.58
CA ASP A 11 -51.31 -14.82 5.10
C ASP A 11 -52.62 -14.60 4.31
N TRP A 12 -53.26 -15.66 3.84
CA TRP A 12 -54.38 -15.57 2.94
C TRP A 12 -55.73 -15.91 3.60
N GLY A 13 -55.69 -16.12 4.91
CA GLY A 13 -56.89 -16.33 5.75
C GLY A 13 -57.84 -17.40 5.26
N ALA A 14 -58.41 -18.16 6.17
CA ALA A 14 -59.28 -19.32 5.95
C ALA A 14 -60.60 -19.03 5.17
N LYS A 15 -60.60 -18.17 4.17
CA LYS A 15 -61.78 -17.76 3.43
C LYS A 15 -61.78 -18.12 1.94
N GLY A 16 -61.01 -19.07 1.49
CA GLY A 16 -61.19 -19.67 0.18
C GLY A 16 -61.16 -18.73 -1.05
N ALA A 17 -60.68 -17.51 -0.92
CA ALA A 17 -60.53 -16.58 -2.03
C ALA A 17 -59.22 -16.87 -2.78
N GLN A 18 -59.33 -17.23 -4.06
CA GLN A 18 -58.18 -17.34 -4.95
C GLN A 18 -57.54 -15.97 -5.13
N ALA A 19 -56.24 -15.86 -4.77
CA ALA A 19 -55.50 -14.65 -4.99
C ALA A 19 -55.37 -14.34 -6.48
N THR A 20 -55.56 -13.09 -6.86
CA THR A 20 -55.28 -12.64 -8.22
C THR A 20 -53.78 -12.61 -8.47
N GLY A 21 -53.37 -12.82 -9.73
CA GLY A 21 -51.95 -12.77 -10.11
C GLY A 21 -51.25 -11.46 -9.67
N ALA A 22 -51.98 -10.35 -9.64
CA ALA A 22 -51.47 -9.06 -9.15
C ALA A 22 -51.20 -9.06 -7.63
N GLN A 23 -52.03 -9.72 -6.84
CA GLN A 23 -51.85 -9.85 -5.38
C GLN A 23 -50.66 -10.75 -5.08
N VAL A 24 -50.48 -11.85 -5.81
CA VAL A 24 -49.27 -12.71 -5.68
C VAL A 24 -48.00 -11.96 -6.05
N GLN A 25 -48.00 -11.20 -7.14
CA GLN A 25 -46.85 -10.40 -7.56
C GLN A 25 -46.51 -9.33 -6.52
N LYS A 26 -47.49 -8.63 -5.94
CA LYS A 26 -47.26 -7.65 -4.90
C LYS A 26 -46.66 -8.30 -3.66
N PHE A 27 -47.22 -9.40 -3.18
CA PHE A 27 -46.68 -10.15 -2.05
C PHE A 27 -45.25 -10.58 -2.28
N LEU A 28 -44.90 -11.17 -3.41
CA LEU A 28 -43.54 -11.58 -3.74
C LEU A 28 -42.56 -10.37 -3.78
N LYS A 29 -42.99 -9.24 -4.37
CA LYS A 29 -42.16 -8.02 -4.37
C LYS A 29 -41.92 -7.52 -2.96
N ASP A 30 -42.93 -7.50 -2.10
CA ASP A 30 -42.81 -7.04 -0.71
C ASP A 30 -41.90 -7.99 0.11
N GLN A 31 -41.99 -9.32 -0.12
CA GLN A 31 -41.09 -10.31 0.50
C GLN A 31 -39.64 -10.14 0.02
N ILE A 32 -39.41 -10.00 -1.28
CA ILE A 32 -38.08 -9.77 -1.86
C ILE A 32 -37.47 -8.47 -1.28
N LYS A 33 -38.26 -7.40 -1.21
CA LYS A 33 -37.78 -6.15 -0.62
C LYS A 33 -37.42 -6.33 0.86
N SER A 34 -38.26 -7.00 1.66
CA SER A 34 -38.01 -7.28 3.07
C SER A 34 -36.74 -8.11 3.28
N LEU A 35 -36.50 -9.11 2.42
CA LEU A 35 -35.26 -9.91 2.46
C LEU A 35 -34.04 -9.07 2.11
N HIS A 36 -34.11 -8.23 1.09
CA HIS A 36 -33.03 -7.33 0.71
C HIS A 36 -32.69 -6.32 1.81
N ASP A 37 -33.73 -5.73 2.47
CA ASP A 37 -33.56 -4.79 3.58
C ASP A 37 -32.89 -5.48 4.80
N LYS A 38 -33.26 -6.76 5.07
CA LYS A 38 -32.64 -7.58 6.12
C LYS A 38 -31.19 -7.94 5.79
N ASP A 39 -30.91 -8.32 4.55
CA ASP A 39 -29.54 -8.62 4.10
C ASP A 39 -28.63 -7.40 4.23
N THR A 40 -29.09 -6.23 3.79
CA THR A 40 -28.39 -4.95 3.98
C THR A 40 -28.11 -4.67 5.46
N THR A 41 -29.10 -4.91 6.33
CA THR A 41 -28.94 -4.69 7.77
C THR A 41 -27.92 -5.65 8.38
N LEU A 42 -27.96 -6.93 8.01
CA LEU A 42 -27.01 -7.94 8.46
C LEU A 42 -25.59 -7.61 7.97
N GLN A 43 -25.45 -7.20 6.71
CA GLN A 43 -24.14 -6.80 6.16
C GLN A 43 -23.56 -5.60 6.94
N ASN A 44 -24.37 -4.61 7.27
CA ASN A 44 -23.93 -3.48 8.09
C ASN A 44 -23.55 -3.90 9.53
N GLN A 45 -24.28 -4.85 10.12
CA GLN A 45 -23.92 -5.41 11.43
C GLN A 45 -22.61 -6.20 11.39
N ILE A 46 -22.40 -7.01 10.35
CA ILE A 46 -21.15 -7.76 10.13
C ILE A 46 -19.98 -6.78 9.99
N ASN A 47 -20.13 -5.74 9.18
CA ASN A 47 -19.10 -4.71 9.00
C ASN A 47 -18.78 -4.02 10.34
N THR A 48 -19.80 -3.62 11.11
CA THR A 48 -19.64 -2.98 12.41
C THR A 48 -18.97 -3.89 13.45
N LEU A 49 -19.30 -5.18 13.46
CA LEU A 49 -18.67 -6.16 14.36
C LEU A 49 -17.22 -6.42 13.98
N SER A 50 -16.95 -6.55 12.67
CA SER A 50 -15.61 -6.69 12.14
C SER A 50 -14.74 -5.49 12.51
N ASP A 51 -15.27 -4.28 12.38
CA ASP A 51 -14.59 -3.04 12.74
C ASP A 51 -14.25 -2.97 14.23
N LYS A 52 -15.22 -3.31 15.11
CA LYS A 52 -15.00 -3.34 16.56
C LYS A 52 -13.99 -4.42 16.97
N GLN A 53 -13.98 -5.58 16.29
CA GLN A 53 -12.98 -6.62 16.55
C GLN A 53 -11.58 -6.19 16.12
N LEU A 54 -11.45 -5.49 14.99
CA LEU A 54 -10.19 -4.93 14.51
C LEU A 54 -9.68 -3.80 15.41
N GLU A 55 -10.57 -2.93 15.89
CA GLU A 55 -10.22 -1.88 16.87
C GLU A 55 -9.79 -2.43 18.23
N ALA A 56 -10.43 -3.52 18.68
CA ALA A 56 -10.16 -4.13 19.98
C ALA A 56 -8.90 -5.04 19.97
N ASN A 57 -8.40 -5.44 18.81
CA ASN A 57 -7.28 -6.37 18.70
C ASN A 57 -6.28 -5.97 17.60
N PRO A 58 -5.24 -5.17 17.94
CA PRO A 58 -4.18 -4.78 16.99
C PRO A 58 -3.47 -5.97 16.32
N GLN A 59 -3.46 -7.15 16.97
CA GLN A 59 -2.88 -8.37 16.38
C GLN A 59 -3.77 -9.00 15.30
N LEU A 60 -5.10 -8.82 15.39
CA LEU A 60 -6.01 -9.20 14.31
C LEU A 60 -5.91 -8.23 13.10
N GLN A 61 -5.60 -6.97 13.34
CA GLN A 61 -5.23 -6.04 12.25
C GLN A 61 -3.99 -6.51 11.50
N ALA A 62 -3.01 -7.06 12.21
CA ALA A 62 -1.81 -7.66 11.62
C ALA A 62 -2.11 -8.93 10.80
N ALA A 63 -3.25 -9.60 11.03
CA ALA A 63 -3.63 -10.84 10.33
C ALA A 63 -4.19 -10.62 8.91
N THR A 64 -4.41 -9.39 8.47
CA THR A 64 -4.77 -9.07 7.07
C THR A 64 -3.50 -8.98 6.19
N ASP A 65 -2.75 -10.09 6.08
CA ASP A 65 -1.49 -10.21 5.33
C ASP A 65 -0.46 -9.09 5.61
N GLY A 66 -0.61 -8.35 6.74
CA GLY A 66 0.28 -7.27 7.16
C GLY A 66 0.29 -6.03 6.25
N CYS A 67 -0.70 -5.87 5.36
CA CYS A 67 -0.76 -4.75 4.42
C CYS A 67 -2.03 -3.91 4.60
N PHE A 68 -1.87 -2.58 4.64
CA PHE A 68 -2.96 -1.62 4.86
C PHE A 68 -2.77 -0.40 3.97
N VAL A 69 -3.87 0.24 3.56
CA VAL A 69 -3.79 1.58 2.98
C VAL A 69 -3.49 2.57 4.09
N THR A 70 -2.47 3.40 3.92
CA THR A 70 -2.09 4.42 4.90
C THR A 70 -2.33 5.82 4.35
N TYR A 71 -2.68 6.74 5.24
CA TYR A 71 -2.94 8.13 4.93
C TYR A 71 -2.71 9.01 6.16
N HIS A 72 -2.44 10.30 5.93
CA HIS A 72 -2.50 11.31 6.98
C HIS A 72 -3.87 11.96 6.97
N ARG A 73 -4.57 11.87 8.10
CA ARG A 73 -5.93 12.40 8.23
C ARG A 73 -5.96 13.91 7.98
N LYS A 74 -6.83 14.34 7.07
CA LYS A 74 -6.94 15.74 6.62
C LYS A 74 -7.16 16.75 7.76
N SER A 75 -7.84 16.36 8.85
CA SER A 75 -8.16 17.28 9.94
C SER A 75 -6.95 17.72 10.75
N ASP A 76 -5.99 16.83 11.01
CA ASP A 76 -4.92 17.01 12.00
C ASP A 76 -3.55 16.45 11.58
N ASN A 77 -3.43 15.96 10.35
CA ASN A 77 -2.23 15.33 9.83
C ASN A 77 -1.75 14.11 10.65
N TRP A 78 -2.69 13.41 11.32
CA TRP A 78 -2.36 12.21 12.09
C TRP A 78 -2.27 10.98 11.17
N PRO A 79 -1.17 10.18 11.22
CA PRO A 79 -1.01 9.00 10.38
C PRO A 79 -1.95 7.88 10.80
N LEU A 80 -2.65 7.29 9.85
CA LEU A 80 -3.60 6.21 10.04
C LEU A 80 -3.37 5.11 9.00
N ALA A 81 -3.75 3.88 9.36
CA ALA A 81 -3.74 2.75 8.45
C ALA A 81 -5.10 2.04 8.50
N VAL A 82 -5.63 1.67 7.36
CA VAL A 82 -6.94 1.02 7.22
C VAL A 82 -6.87 -0.16 6.24
N PRO A 83 -7.70 -1.20 6.44
CA PRO A 83 -7.86 -2.25 5.44
C PRO A 83 -8.32 -1.68 4.10
N TYR A 84 -7.89 -2.30 2.98
CA TYR A 84 -8.16 -1.81 1.62
C TYR A 84 -9.66 -1.61 1.36
N TRP A 85 -10.54 -2.45 1.91
CA TRP A 85 -12.00 -2.36 1.69
C TRP A 85 -12.67 -1.14 2.37
N LYS A 86 -11.99 -0.47 3.30
CA LYS A 86 -12.46 0.77 3.92
C LYS A 86 -12.04 2.02 3.13
N TRP A 87 -11.05 1.88 2.25
CA TRP A 87 -10.41 3.03 1.62
C TRP A 87 -11.35 3.84 0.73
N ALA A 88 -12.20 3.19 -0.08
CA ALA A 88 -13.09 3.88 -1.01
C ALA A 88 -14.00 4.92 -0.33
N ALA A 89 -14.48 4.65 0.90
CA ALA A 89 -15.29 5.60 1.65
C ALA A 89 -14.47 6.80 2.16
N LEU A 90 -13.22 6.58 2.56
CA LEU A 90 -12.31 7.64 3.02
C LEU A 90 -11.87 8.52 1.85
N GLU A 91 -11.53 7.94 0.71
CA GLU A 91 -11.18 8.66 -0.49
C GLU A 91 -12.36 9.51 -1.00
N ALA A 92 -13.59 8.97 -0.97
CA ALA A 92 -14.80 9.72 -1.28
C ALA A 92 -15.08 10.88 -0.29
N ALA A 93 -14.60 10.77 0.95
CA ALA A 93 -14.62 11.84 1.95
C ALA A 93 -13.49 12.87 1.78
N GLY A 94 -12.61 12.69 0.78
CA GLY A 94 -11.53 13.62 0.43
C GLY A 94 -10.20 13.34 1.14
N GLU A 95 -10.02 12.16 1.75
CA GLU A 95 -8.72 11.72 2.23
C GLU A 95 -7.83 11.28 1.06
N VAL A 96 -6.50 11.38 1.22
CA VAL A 96 -5.52 11.03 0.18
C VAL A 96 -4.54 10.00 0.75
N ALA A 97 -4.40 8.86 0.05
CA ALA A 97 -3.48 7.82 0.49
C ALA A 97 -2.01 8.24 0.35
N ASP A 98 -1.22 7.99 1.38
CA ASP A 98 0.25 8.08 1.29
C ASP A 98 0.82 6.87 0.54
N GLY A 99 0.26 5.68 0.76
CA GLY A 99 0.70 4.44 0.16
C GLY A 99 0.16 3.20 0.85
N VAL A 100 0.96 2.14 0.82
CA VAL A 100 0.61 0.86 1.45
C VAL A 100 1.59 0.55 2.57
N LEU A 101 1.09 0.51 3.81
CA LEU A 101 1.84 0.04 4.98
C LEU A 101 2.09 -1.46 4.85
N VAL A 102 3.31 -1.88 5.09
CA VAL A 102 3.73 -3.28 5.18
C VAL A 102 4.38 -3.51 6.54
N LEU A 103 3.84 -4.45 7.30
CA LEU A 103 4.42 -4.87 8.58
C LEU A 103 5.59 -5.82 8.32
N ILE A 104 6.67 -5.63 9.07
CA ILE A 104 7.89 -6.43 8.96
C ILE A 104 8.19 -7.03 10.33
N ASP A 105 8.28 -8.35 10.41
CA ASP A 105 8.57 -9.03 11.67
C ASP A 105 9.91 -8.56 12.26
N GLY A 106 9.86 -8.05 13.49
CA GLY A 106 11.04 -7.60 14.22
C GLY A 106 11.69 -6.30 13.69
N GLN A 107 11.08 -5.62 12.73
CA GLN A 107 11.55 -4.36 12.16
C GLN A 107 10.46 -3.29 12.19
N ALA A 108 10.85 -2.03 12.00
CA ALA A 108 9.87 -0.96 11.82
C ALA A 108 9.08 -1.16 10.51
N PRO A 109 7.77 -0.92 10.52
CA PRO A 109 6.95 -1.02 9.31
C PRO A 109 7.36 0.04 8.28
N ILE A 110 7.15 -0.28 7.01
CA ILE A 110 7.41 0.63 5.89
C ILE A 110 6.14 0.93 5.12
N ILE A 111 6.09 2.11 4.50
CA ILE A 111 5.04 2.51 3.55
C ILE A 111 5.62 2.38 2.16
N VAL A 112 4.98 1.60 1.30
CA VAL A 112 5.32 1.47 -0.12
C VAL A 112 4.59 2.55 -0.91
N SER A 113 5.31 3.34 -1.72
CA SER A 113 4.72 4.42 -2.51
C SER A 113 3.65 3.93 -3.49
N PRO A 114 2.58 4.71 -3.76
CA PRO A 114 1.52 4.34 -4.71
C PRO A 114 2.01 4.19 -6.15
N THR A 115 3.04 4.95 -6.53
CA THR A 115 3.60 4.94 -7.89
C THR A 115 5.07 4.59 -7.88
N GLY A 116 5.57 4.16 -9.03
CA GLY A 116 6.99 3.87 -9.26
C GLY A 116 7.43 4.35 -10.64
N THR A 117 8.69 4.15 -10.95
CA THR A 117 9.30 4.53 -12.22
C THR A 117 10.40 3.52 -12.61
N GLN A 118 11.09 3.77 -13.72
CA GLN A 118 12.21 2.95 -14.16
C GLN A 118 13.41 3.86 -14.46
N LEU A 119 14.52 3.69 -13.70
CA LEU A 119 15.67 4.59 -13.73
C LEU A 119 16.99 3.81 -13.65
N LYS A 120 18.10 4.47 -14.01
CA LYS A 120 19.42 4.05 -13.61
C LYS A 120 19.64 4.28 -12.11
N TRP A 121 20.59 3.54 -11.53
CA TRP A 121 20.92 3.74 -10.12
C TRP A 121 21.77 4.99 -9.93
N SER A 122 22.81 5.21 -10.75
CA SER A 122 23.70 6.39 -10.72
C SER A 122 24.26 6.71 -12.11
N LYS A 123 24.87 7.89 -12.24
CA LYS A 123 25.65 8.30 -13.41
C LYS A 123 27.06 7.71 -13.36
N ASN A 124 27.68 7.71 -12.18
CA ASN A 124 29.06 7.29 -11.96
C ASN A 124 29.14 6.01 -11.12
N ALA A 125 30.17 5.20 -11.37
CA ALA A 125 30.42 3.94 -10.68
C ALA A 125 31.27 4.18 -9.42
N ILE A 126 30.64 4.62 -8.35
CA ILE A 126 31.27 4.94 -7.06
C ILE A 126 30.63 4.11 -5.95
N ALA A 127 31.44 3.61 -5.01
CA ALA A 127 30.96 2.94 -3.81
C ALA A 127 30.69 3.97 -2.70
N VAL A 128 29.55 3.84 -2.03
CA VAL A 128 29.21 4.59 -0.81
C VAL A 128 29.18 3.68 0.40
N ASN A 129 28.42 2.58 0.32
CA ASN A 129 28.23 1.60 1.39
C ASN A 129 28.29 0.17 0.82
N ALA A 130 29.36 -0.16 0.10
CA ALA A 130 29.53 -1.46 -0.54
C ALA A 130 29.98 -2.58 0.44
N ASP A 131 29.45 -2.58 1.64
CA ASP A 131 29.81 -3.45 2.76
C ASP A 131 29.31 -4.88 2.65
N THR A 132 28.32 -5.13 1.77
CA THR A 132 27.87 -6.49 1.48
C THR A 132 28.86 -7.26 0.60
N GLY A 133 29.65 -6.57 -0.24
CA GLY A 133 30.72 -7.14 -1.04
C GLY A 133 30.29 -8.32 -1.93
N GLY A 134 29.04 -8.36 -2.36
CA GLY A 134 28.48 -9.49 -3.11
C GLY A 134 28.04 -10.69 -2.24
N ASP A 135 28.09 -10.56 -0.92
CA ASP A 135 27.66 -11.60 0.03
C ASP A 135 26.13 -11.59 0.17
N TYR A 136 25.49 -12.65 -0.32
CA TYR A 136 24.05 -12.84 -0.29
C TYR A 136 23.48 -12.86 1.13
N SER A 137 24.22 -13.43 2.11
CA SER A 137 23.74 -13.51 3.48
C SER A 137 23.69 -12.15 4.19
N LYS A 138 24.68 -11.29 3.90
CA LYS A 138 24.69 -9.90 4.41
C LYS A 138 23.60 -9.06 3.73
N ALA A 139 23.42 -9.22 2.42
CA ALA A 139 22.38 -8.52 1.69
C ALA A 139 20.99 -8.90 2.21
N TYR A 140 20.72 -10.20 2.44
CA TYR A 140 19.43 -10.72 2.88
C TYR A 140 18.91 -10.12 4.19
N VAL A 141 19.79 -9.69 5.09
CA VAL A 141 19.45 -9.12 6.41
C VAL A 141 19.61 -7.60 6.47
N ASP A 142 19.85 -6.94 5.32
CA ASP A 142 20.05 -5.50 5.26
C ASP A 142 18.73 -4.74 5.22
N TYR A 143 18.28 -4.24 6.36
CA TYR A 143 17.11 -3.37 6.53
C TYR A 143 17.50 -1.88 6.69
N SER A 144 18.65 -1.46 6.16
CA SER A 144 19.17 -0.10 6.36
C SER A 144 18.87 0.87 5.21
N GLY A 145 17.81 0.67 4.44
CA GLY A 145 17.48 1.45 3.23
C GLY A 145 17.47 2.95 3.45
N LYS A 146 16.87 3.42 4.56
CA LYS A 146 16.85 4.84 4.92
C LYS A 146 18.26 5.42 5.11
N THR A 147 19.09 4.75 5.91
CA THR A 147 20.48 5.18 6.19
C THR A 147 21.33 5.12 4.94
N ARG A 148 21.19 4.07 4.12
CA ARG A 148 21.90 3.93 2.85
C ARG A 148 21.53 5.04 1.88
N THR A 149 20.26 5.30 1.70
CA THR A 149 19.80 6.39 0.81
C THR A 149 20.35 7.74 1.30
N ALA A 150 20.33 8.03 2.60
CA ALA A 150 20.89 9.26 3.13
C ALA A 150 22.40 9.40 2.84
N ALA A 151 23.17 8.31 3.01
CA ALA A 151 24.61 8.31 2.69
C ALA A 151 24.87 8.48 1.18
N ILE A 152 24.03 7.86 0.32
CA ILE A 152 24.07 8.02 -1.14
C ILE A 152 23.79 9.48 -1.52
N MET A 153 22.78 10.12 -0.91
CA MET A 153 22.47 11.53 -1.16
C MET A 153 23.58 12.47 -0.71
N ALA A 154 24.28 12.15 0.38
CA ALA A 154 25.45 12.92 0.83
C ALA A 154 26.64 12.85 -0.17
N LYS A 155 26.65 11.87 -1.07
CA LYS A 155 27.60 11.69 -2.17
C LYS A 155 26.99 12.06 -3.54
N GLY A 156 25.92 12.83 -3.56
CA GLY A 156 25.12 13.10 -4.75
C GLY A 156 25.92 13.68 -5.90
N VAL A 157 26.77 14.69 -5.65
CA VAL A 157 27.61 15.30 -6.71
C VAL A 157 28.53 14.26 -7.37
N GLU A 158 29.18 13.41 -6.56
CA GLU A 158 30.09 12.38 -7.06
C GLU A 158 29.32 11.31 -7.88
N LEU A 159 28.11 10.94 -7.43
CA LEU A 159 27.30 9.87 -8.03
C LEU A 159 26.48 10.32 -9.23
N PHE A 160 25.89 11.51 -9.16
CA PHE A 160 24.87 11.98 -10.11
C PHE A 160 25.33 13.15 -10.97
N GLY A 161 26.37 13.88 -10.56
CA GLY A 161 26.89 15.10 -11.19
C GLY A 161 26.52 16.35 -10.41
N GLU A 162 27.03 17.50 -10.86
CA GLU A 162 26.90 18.77 -10.14
C GLU A 162 25.51 19.42 -10.24
N GLU A 163 24.72 19.06 -11.25
CA GLU A 163 23.38 19.61 -11.50
C GLU A 163 22.32 18.90 -10.65
N GLU A 164 22.06 19.39 -9.44
CA GLU A 164 21.16 18.75 -8.47
C GLU A 164 19.72 18.59 -9.00
N GLU A 165 19.25 19.50 -9.84
CA GLU A 165 17.94 19.41 -10.49
C GLU A 165 17.76 18.16 -11.37
N ASN A 166 18.87 17.59 -11.84
CA ASN A 166 18.88 16.38 -12.65
C ASN A 166 19.01 15.07 -11.83
N TRP A 167 19.23 15.14 -10.52
CA TRP A 167 19.45 13.94 -9.70
C TRP A 167 18.25 13.00 -9.67
N THR A 168 17.03 13.51 -9.81
CA THR A 168 15.81 12.70 -9.86
C THR A 168 15.73 11.75 -11.08
N GLN A 169 16.69 11.80 -11.99
CA GLN A 169 16.87 10.82 -13.06
C GLN A 169 17.53 9.52 -12.57
N PHE A 170 17.92 9.45 -11.29
CA PHE A 170 18.55 8.28 -10.66
C PHE A 170 17.74 7.77 -9.49
N ALA A 171 17.71 6.44 -9.33
CA ALA A 171 16.81 5.76 -8.40
C ALA A 171 16.86 6.25 -6.94
N PRO A 172 18.03 6.41 -6.28
CA PRO A 172 18.08 6.88 -4.90
C PRO A 172 17.55 8.31 -4.76
N ALA A 173 17.92 9.20 -5.66
CA ALA A 173 17.53 10.60 -5.60
C ALA A 173 16.04 10.78 -5.95
N TRP A 174 15.51 10.01 -6.91
CA TRP A 174 14.08 10.00 -7.18
C TRP A 174 13.28 9.56 -5.96
N CYS A 175 13.71 8.50 -5.26
CA CYS A 175 13.06 8.06 -4.03
C CYS A 175 13.13 9.14 -2.95
N ASN A 176 14.28 9.78 -2.76
CA ASN A 176 14.42 10.85 -1.76
C ASN A 176 13.56 12.08 -2.07
N ALA A 177 13.39 12.41 -3.35
CA ALA A 177 12.55 13.52 -3.81
C ALA A 177 11.05 13.16 -3.90
N TYR A 178 10.69 11.87 -3.76
CA TYR A 178 9.30 11.46 -3.81
C TYR A 178 8.47 12.15 -2.74
N SER A 179 7.22 12.50 -3.09
CA SER A 179 6.34 13.24 -2.18
C SER A 179 4.89 12.83 -2.38
N ARG A 180 4.16 12.71 -1.28
CA ARG A 180 2.72 12.46 -1.20
C ARG A 180 2.06 13.50 -0.30
N VAL A 181 2.40 14.77 -0.52
CA VAL A 181 1.72 15.87 0.17
C VAL A 181 0.66 16.48 -0.72
N TYR A 182 -0.41 16.95 -0.10
CA TYR A 182 -1.48 17.71 -0.75
C TYR A 182 -1.91 18.88 0.13
N ASP A 183 -2.44 19.92 -0.50
CA ASP A 183 -3.00 21.08 0.21
C ASP A 183 -4.33 20.67 0.85
N LYS A 184 -4.48 20.93 2.15
CA LYS A 184 -5.70 20.69 2.91
C LYS A 184 -6.90 21.51 2.37
N GLY A 185 -6.62 22.61 1.67
CA GLY A 185 -7.63 23.54 1.18
C GLY A 185 -8.17 24.47 2.25
N ASP A 186 -7.41 24.72 3.33
CA ASP A 186 -7.68 25.77 4.30
C ASP A 186 -6.96 27.07 3.89
N ASP A 187 -7.33 28.21 4.52
CA ASP A 187 -6.74 29.53 4.21
C ASP A 187 -5.22 29.58 4.49
N ALA A 188 -4.72 28.67 5.34
CA ALA A 188 -3.30 28.54 5.69
C ALA A 188 -2.50 27.70 4.69
N HIS A 189 -3.15 27.09 3.68
CA HIS A 189 -2.53 26.12 2.75
C HIS A 189 -1.75 25.03 3.47
N THR A 190 -2.35 24.44 4.52
CA THR A 190 -1.71 23.40 5.32
C THR A 190 -1.45 22.15 4.48
N MET A 191 -0.17 21.74 4.41
CA MET A 191 0.22 20.53 3.68
C MET A 191 0.05 19.29 4.55
N ILE A 192 -0.63 18.29 3.99
CA ILE A 192 -0.94 17.00 4.63
C ILE A 192 -0.20 15.89 3.91
N GLY A 193 0.32 14.88 4.64
CA GLY A 193 0.98 13.70 4.08
C GLY A 193 2.50 13.69 4.22
N ILE A 194 3.16 12.85 3.46
CA ILE A 194 4.62 12.58 3.57
C ILE A 194 5.37 13.33 2.47
N GLY A 195 6.18 14.31 2.88
CA GLY A 195 6.96 15.17 1.98
C GLY A 195 8.26 14.53 1.47
N ALA A 196 8.90 15.23 0.52
CA ALA A 196 10.23 14.90 0.03
C ALA A 196 11.26 14.85 1.18
N GLY A 197 12.31 14.02 1.03
CA GLY A 197 13.32 13.78 2.06
C GLY A 197 12.88 12.79 3.14
N LYS A 198 11.62 12.33 3.13
CA LYS A 198 11.07 11.32 4.05
C LYS A 198 10.99 9.92 3.41
N TRP A 199 11.21 9.84 2.12
CA TRP A 199 11.19 8.62 1.33
C TRP A 199 12.61 8.17 0.99
N TRP A 200 12.80 6.87 0.82
CA TRP A 200 14.09 6.30 0.46
C TRP A 200 13.97 5.14 -0.53
N LEU A 201 15.06 4.81 -1.18
CA LEU A 201 15.18 3.60 -1.97
C LEU A 201 15.30 2.40 -1.01
N PRO A 202 14.39 1.42 -1.07
CA PRO A 202 14.43 0.29 -0.15
C PRO A 202 15.76 -0.46 -0.23
N SER A 203 16.22 -0.99 0.90
CA SER A 203 17.30 -1.97 0.93
C SER A 203 16.84 -3.31 0.33
N ILE A 204 17.76 -4.25 0.14
CA ILE A 204 17.38 -5.54 -0.45
C ILE A 204 16.46 -6.35 0.48
N ALA A 205 16.65 -6.34 1.79
CA ALA A 205 15.75 -7.03 2.72
C ALA A 205 14.35 -6.40 2.78
N GLU A 206 14.27 -5.07 2.68
CA GLU A 206 12.99 -4.36 2.53
C GLU A 206 12.29 -4.74 1.20
N LEU A 207 13.02 -4.87 0.08
CA LEU A 207 12.47 -5.36 -1.18
C LEU A 207 12.00 -6.82 -1.10
N ILE A 208 12.74 -7.68 -0.42
CA ILE A 208 12.32 -9.07 -0.17
C ILE A 208 11.00 -9.11 0.60
N THR A 209 10.83 -8.22 1.57
CA THR A 209 9.56 -8.08 2.29
C THR A 209 8.44 -7.62 1.36
N ILE A 210 8.69 -6.61 0.53
CA ILE A 210 7.73 -6.15 -0.51
C ILE A 210 7.34 -7.31 -1.43
N TRP A 211 8.30 -8.12 -1.88
CA TRP A 211 8.03 -9.28 -2.71
C TRP A 211 7.16 -10.32 -2.01
N LYS A 212 7.47 -10.66 -0.75
CA LYS A 212 6.67 -11.62 0.05
C LYS A 212 5.20 -11.20 0.15
N HIS A 213 4.95 -9.89 0.22
CA HIS A 213 3.61 -9.32 0.37
C HIS A 213 3.04 -8.72 -0.93
N LYS A 214 3.65 -8.97 -2.10
CA LYS A 214 3.33 -8.29 -3.36
C LYS A 214 1.85 -8.34 -3.75
N TYR A 215 1.18 -9.46 -3.49
CA TYR A 215 -0.24 -9.62 -3.82
C TYR A 215 -1.14 -8.76 -2.92
N ALA A 216 -0.86 -8.74 -1.61
CA ALA A 216 -1.58 -7.91 -0.66
C ALA A 216 -1.30 -6.40 -0.90
N ILE A 217 -0.06 -6.04 -1.22
CA ILE A 217 0.30 -4.68 -1.62
C ILE A 217 -0.46 -4.27 -2.88
N ASN A 218 -0.47 -5.10 -3.92
CA ASN A 218 -1.19 -4.81 -5.16
C ASN A 218 -2.71 -4.71 -4.95
N LEU A 219 -3.27 -5.49 -4.03
CA LEU A 219 -4.69 -5.37 -3.64
C LEU A 219 -4.95 -4.01 -2.98
N CYS A 220 -4.10 -3.55 -2.07
CA CYS A 220 -4.20 -2.20 -1.50
C CYS A 220 -4.00 -1.11 -2.56
N LEU A 221 -3.02 -1.25 -3.46
CA LEU A 221 -2.77 -0.28 -4.54
C LEU A 221 -3.97 -0.18 -5.50
N SER A 222 -4.69 -1.28 -5.76
CA SER A 222 -5.82 -1.30 -6.70
C SER A 222 -7.00 -0.42 -6.29
N VAL A 223 -7.09 -0.05 -5.01
CA VAL A 223 -8.16 0.82 -4.49
C VAL A 223 -7.72 2.27 -4.30
N ILE A 224 -6.45 2.59 -4.52
CA ILE A 224 -5.91 3.96 -4.39
C ILE A 224 -5.93 4.63 -5.76
N SER A 225 -6.62 5.76 -5.88
CA SER A 225 -6.68 6.54 -7.13
C SER A 225 -5.30 7.00 -7.58
N GLY A 226 -4.99 6.75 -8.86
CA GLY A 226 -3.70 7.10 -9.47
C GLY A 226 -2.52 6.20 -9.07
N ALA A 227 -2.75 5.15 -8.27
CA ALA A 227 -1.71 4.17 -7.98
C ALA A 227 -1.47 3.23 -9.17
N SER A 228 -0.26 2.66 -9.23
CA SER A 228 0.13 1.63 -10.18
C SER A 228 0.56 0.35 -9.44
N PRO A 229 0.28 -0.85 -9.97
CA PRO A 229 0.72 -2.09 -9.35
C PRO A 229 2.25 -2.18 -9.31
N LEU A 230 2.76 -3.05 -8.45
CA LEU A 230 4.15 -3.47 -8.48
C LEU A 230 4.40 -4.24 -9.77
N VAL A 231 5.41 -3.82 -10.55
CA VAL A 231 5.76 -4.48 -11.80
C VAL A 231 6.56 -5.75 -11.51
N GLU A 232 6.18 -6.88 -12.10
CA GLU A 232 6.88 -8.16 -11.94
C GLU A 232 8.18 -8.21 -12.74
N SER A 233 9.11 -7.33 -12.40
CA SER A 233 10.42 -7.18 -13.06
C SER A 233 11.50 -6.87 -12.02
N TRP A 234 12.73 -6.58 -12.47
CA TRP A 234 13.84 -6.20 -11.61
C TRP A 234 13.62 -4.82 -11.00
N HIS A 235 13.83 -4.72 -9.68
CA HIS A 235 13.75 -3.48 -8.90
C HIS A 235 15.09 -3.18 -8.25
N TRP A 236 15.50 -1.91 -8.27
CA TRP A 236 16.68 -1.44 -7.56
C TRP A 236 16.49 -1.45 -6.05
N SER A 237 17.58 -1.78 -5.33
CA SER A 237 17.73 -1.49 -3.90
C SER A 237 18.80 -0.45 -3.65
N SER A 238 18.83 0.13 -2.43
CA SER A 238 19.91 0.98 -1.95
C SER A 238 21.14 0.19 -1.47
N THR A 239 21.05 -1.13 -1.37
CA THR A 239 22.15 -2.00 -0.95
C THR A 239 23.17 -2.12 -2.06
N GLU A 240 24.43 -1.81 -1.79
CA GLU A 240 25.51 -1.89 -2.75
C GLU A 240 26.35 -3.15 -2.55
N GLY A 241 26.76 -3.79 -3.65
CA GLY A 241 27.73 -4.87 -3.64
C GLY A 241 29.14 -4.40 -3.97
N SER A 242 29.27 -3.29 -4.75
CA SER A 242 30.55 -2.72 -5.17
C SER A 242 30.38 -1.30 -5.68
N ALA A 243 31.49 -0.67 -6.12
CA ALA A 243 31.43 0.61 -6.83
C ALA A 243 30.54 0.55 -8.08
N THR A 244 30.58 -0.57 -8.83
CA THR A 244 29.88 -0.73 -10.10
C THR A 244 28.52 -1.38 -9.98
N GLY A 245 28.20 -2.06 -8.85
CA GLY A 245 27.01 -2.89 -8.69
C GLY A 245 26.20 -2.57 -7.45
N ALA A 246 24.88 -2.52 -7.61
CA ALA A 246 23.89 -2.49 -6.52
C ALA A 246 22.98 -3.71 -6.61
N TRP A 247 22.46 -4.14 -5.48
CA TRP A 247 21.53 -5.25 -5.42
C TRP A 247 20.18 -4.86 -6.00
N GLY A 248 19.56 -5.79 -6.65
CA GLY A 248 18.19 -5.70 -7.14
C GLY A 248 17.43 -6.99 -6.86
N LEU A 249 16.12 -6.92 -6.96
CA LEU A 249 15.22 -8.05 -6.76
C LEU A 249 14.25 -8.17 -7.92
N TYR A 250 14.04 -9.38 -8.41
CA TYR A 250 13.07 -9.73 -9.45
C TYR A 250 11.73 -10.05 -8.76
N LEU A 251 10.76 -9.13 -8.85
CA LEU A 251 9.48 -9.27 -8.15
C LEU A 251 8.59 -10.41 -8.65
N PHE A 252 8.89 -11.02 -9.79
CA PHE A 252 8.15 -12.18 -10.28
C PHE A 252 8.34 -13.39 -9.35
N ASP A 253 9.58 -13.76 -9.04
CA ASP A 253 9.93 -14.98 -8.31
C ASP A 253 10.76 -14.78 -7.04
N GLY A 254 11.19 -13.54 -6.75
CA GLY A 254 11.99 -13.21 -5.58
C GLY A 254 13.50 -13.46 -5.75
N LEU A 255 13.95 -13.76 -6.97
CA LEU A 255 15.38 -13.84 -7.26
C LEU A 255 16.03 -12.49 -7.00
N TYR A 256 17.13 -12.45 -6.24
CA TYR A 256 17.89 -11.24 -6.02
C TYR A 256 19.36 -11.44 -6.39
N GLY A 257 19.97 -10.37 -6.84
CA GLY A 257 21.35 -10.33 -7.30
C GLY A 257 21.77 -8.89 -7.50
N TRP A 258 23.01 -8.67 -7.83
CA TRP A 258 23.49 -7.32 -8.11
C TRP A 258 23.62 -7.04 -9.62
N SER A 259 23.32 -5.79 -9.97
CA SER A 259 23.28 -5.31 -11.35
C SER A 259 24.10 -4.03 -11.50
N THR A 260 24.53 -3.73 -12.74
CA THR A 260 25.39 -2.59 -13.04
C THR A 260 24.63 -1.26 -12.90
N LYS A 261 25.07 -0.40 -11.97
CA LYS A 261 24.43 0.87 -11.59
C LYS A 261 24.24 1.85 -12.75
N VAL A 262 25.27 1.99 -13.61
CA VAL A 262 25.37 3.07 -14.59
C VAL A 262 24.75 2.70 -15.96
N THR A 263 24.53 1.42 -16.24
CA THR A 263 24.07 0.95 -17.55
C THR A 263 22.62 0.50 -17.55
N LEU A 264 22.18 -0.17 -16.48
CA LEU A 264 20.85 -0.76 -16.42
C LEU A 264 19.84 0.22 -15.82
N SER A 265 18.65 0.28 -16.41
CA SER A 265 17.49 0.93 -15.85
C SER A 265 16.55 -0.15 -15.30
N LEU A 266 16.38 -0.20 -13.98
CA LEU A 266 15.45 -1.10 -13.31
C LEU A 266 14.30 -0.32 -12.70
N TYR A 267 13.24 -1.03 -12.33
CA TYR A 267 12.09 -0.40 -11.65
C TYR A 267 12.50 0.11 -10.27
N VAL A 268 11.81 1.15 -9.84
CA VAL A 268 12.04 1.86 -8.59
C VAL A 268 10.70 2.05 -7.88
N ARG A 269 10.66 1.72 -6.61
CA ARG A 269 9.53 1.96 -5.72
C ARG A 269 10.05 2.58 -4.44
N ALA A 270 9.64 3.81 -4.14
CA ALA A 270 10.05 4.48 -2.91
C ALA A 270 9.34 3.88 -1.70
N VAL A 271 10.01 3.90 -0.55
CA VAL A 271 9.41 3.55 0.74
C VAL A 271 9.63 4.66 1.76
N ALA A 272 8.74 4.73 2.76
CA ALA A 272 8.81 5.69 3.85
C ALA A 272 8.54 5.00 5.19
N ALA A 273 8.85 5.67 6.32
CA ALA A 273 8.46 5.20 7.64
C ALA A 273 7.00 5.56 7.93
N PHE A 274 6.34 4.71 8.70
CA PHE A 274 5.04 5.03 9.29
C PHE A 274 5.28 5.73 10.64
N HIS A 275 4.91 7.01 10.75
CA HIS A 275 5.12 7.85 11.94
C HIS A 275 3.83 8.53 12.35
#